data_daa3b5d0a6e818700eacecd581a9f44b
#
_entry.id   daa3b5d0a6e818700eacecd581a9f44b
#
_cell.length_a   1.000
_cell.length_b   1.000
_cell.length_c   1.000
_cell.angle_alpha   90.00
_cell.angle_beta   90.00
_cell.angle_gamma   90.00
#
_symmetry.space_group_name_H-M   'P 1'
#
loop_
_entity.id
_entity.type
_entity.pdbx_description
1 polymer ?
#
loop_
_entity_poly.entity_id
_entity_poly.type
_entity_poly.pdbx_seq_one_letter_code
_entity_poly.pdbx_strand_id
1 'polypeptide(L)'
;MKLRKASALFMAAAMSASMFVVPAAADETEDPAKAIPEDVIPDETVTLNVFDQLANYSGEQIGWFGQVMLEKFNVKLNIIPDSDGTYETRMESGDLGDLVIWGNDGDEYLQAVDKGMLFDWNEDDILSEYGPYIAEHMQPALEKNTRSE
;
A
#
# COMPACT_ATOMS: atom_id res chain seq x y z
N MET A 1 34.64 80.67 2.59
CA MET A 1 35.67 80.56 1.59
C MET A 1 35.73 79.16 1.07
N LYS A 2 35.63 78.94 -0.16
CA LYS A 2 35.41 77.85 -1.12
C LYS A 2 35.51 76.40 -0.59
N LEU A 3 34.31 75.75 -0.51
CA LEU A 3 34.10 74.30 -0.46
C LEU A 3 34.70 73.67 -1.72
N ARG A 4 35.48 72.60 -1.58
CA ARG A 4 35.76 71.65 -2.67
C ARG A 4 35.04 70.34 -2.39
N LYS A 5 34.08 70.04 -3.24
CA LYS A 5 33.34 68.76 -3.27
C LYS A 5 34.26 67.68 -3.80
N ALA A 6 34.53 66.67 -3.00
CA ALA A 6 35.15 65.42 -3.43
C ALA A 6 34.05 64.44 -3.74
N SER A 7 33.94 64.11 -5.04
CA SER A 7 33.02 63.06 -5.53
C SER A 7 33.66 61.70 -5.26
N ALA A 8 33.11 60.93 -4.35
CA ALA A 8 33.47 59.53 -4.15
C ALA A 8 32.70 58.69 -5.15
N LEU A 9 33.44 58.09 -6.09
CA LEU A 9 32.91 57.15 -7.07
C LEU A 9 32.75 55.81 -6.38
N PHE A 10 31.52 55.42 -6.06
CA PHE A 10 31.24 54.09 -5.56
C PHE A 10 31.17 53.12 -6.74
N MET A 11 32.17 52.31 -6.92
CA MET A 11 32.14 51.14 -7.77
C MET A 11 31.35 50.04 -7.06
N ALA A 12 30.11 49.87 -7.41
CA ALA A 12 29.31 48.69 -7.02
C ALA A 12 29.76 47.50 -7.91
N ALA A 13 30.60 46.63 -7.38
CA ALA A 13 30.85 45.32 -7.97
C ALA A 13 29.59 44.47 -7.78
N ALA A 14 28.82 44.31 -8.83
CA ALA A 14 27.74 43.32 -8.86
C ALA A 14 28.37 41.92 -8.94
N MET A 15 28.45 41.26 -7.81
CA MET A 15 28.65 39.81 -7.77
C MET A 15 27.35 39.13 -8.20
N SER A 16 27.26 38.79 -9.47
CA SER A 16 26.26 37.86 -9.97
C SER A 16 26.60 36.46 -9.45
N ALA A 17 26.08 36.10 -8.28
CA ALA A 17 26.01 34.72 -7.85
C ALA A 17 25.03 34.01 -8.77
N SER A 18 25.54 33.35 -9.78
CA SER A 18 24.79 32.36 -10.54
C SER A 18 24.48 31.19 -9.59
N MET A 19 23.31 31.25 -8.97
CA MET A 19 22.72 30.06 -8.37
C MET A 19 22.44 29.08 -9.51
N PHE A 20 23.28 28.10 -9.64
CA PHE A 20 22.91 26.89 -10.34
C PHE A 20 21.77 26.26 -9.52
N VAL A 21 20.54 26.56 -9.91
CA VAL A 21 19.40 25.73 -9.54
C VAL A 21 19.64 24.42 -10.30
N VAL A 22 20.25 23.45 -9.63
CA VAL A 22 20.15 22.07 -10.04
C VAL A 22 18.65 21.78 -9.92
N PRO A 23 17.91 21.52 -11.00
CA PRO A 23 16.59 20.94 -10.84
C PRO A 23 16.86 19.63 -10.10
N ALA A 24 16.43 19.54 -8.83
CA ALA A 24 16.17 18.25 -8.24
C ALA A 24 15.20 17.60 -9.23
N ALA A 25 15.70 16.65 -10.01
CA ALA A 25 14.81 15.66 -10.61
C ALA A 25 14.11 15.05 -9.40
N ALA A 26 12.93 15.53 -9.08
CA ALA A 26 12.00 14.76 -8.33
C ALA A 26 11.83 13.52 -9.21
N ASP A 27 12.43 12.43 -8.74
CA ASP A 27 12.02 11.12 -9.15
C ASP A 27 10.50 11.15 -8.93
N GLU A 28 9.74 11.26 -10.01
CA GLU A 28 8.29 11.10 -9.95
C GLU A 28 8.11 9.62 -9.59
N THR A 29 8.25 9.31 -8.30
CA THR A 29 7.74 8.06 -7.78
C THR A 29 6.26 8.11 -8.11
N GLU A 30 5.88 7.35 -9.12
CA GLU A 30 4.49 7.23 -9.51
C GLU A 30 3.70 6.97 -8.24
N ASP A 31 2.69 7.80 -8.01
CA ASP A 31 1.79 7.64 -6.86
C ASP A 31 1.17 6.25 -6.97
N PRO A 32 1.45 5.31 -6.04
CA PRO A 32 0.90 3.96 -6.11
C PRO A 32 -0.62 3.94 -6.24
N ALA A 33 -1.29 4.96 -5.76
CA ALA A 33 -2.74 5.11 -5.90
C ALA A 33 -3.18 5.37 -7.35
N LYS A 34 -2.28 5.82 -8.24
CA LYS A 34 -2.57 5.96 -9.67
C LYS A 34 -2.43 4.65 -10.44
N ALA A 35 -1.82 3.64 -9.83
CA ALA A 35 -1.69 2.32 -10.41
C ALA A 35 -2.97 1.47 -10.26
N ILE A 36 -3.96 1.95 -9.49
CA ILE A 36 -5.24 1.26 -9.31
C ILE A 36 -6.16 1.65 -10.47
N PRO A 37 -6.59 0.71 -11.31
CA PRO A 37 -7.58 0.97 -12.34
C PRO A 37 -8.87 1.52 -11.71
N GLU A 38 -9.47 2.57 -12.29
CA GLU A 38 -10.67 3.19 -11.73
C GLU A 38 -11.87 2.23 -11.70
N ASP A 39 -11.92 1.27 -12.61
CA ASP A 39 -12.98 0.28 -12.76
C ASP A 39 -12.94 -0.83 -11.69
N VAL A 40 -11.87 -0.94 -10.91
CA VAL A 40 -11.81 -1.91 -9.78
C VAL A 40 -12.34 -1.34 -8.47
N ILE A 41 -12.62 -0.02 -8.41
CA ILE A 41 -13.24 0.58 -7.23
C ILE A 41 -14.75 0.34 -7.31
N PRO A 42 -15.34 -0.38 -6.35
CA PRO A 42 -16.76 -0.70 -6.40
C PRO A 42 -17.63 0.56 -6.31
N ASP A 43 -18.72 0.61 -7.08
CA ASP A 43 -19.71 1.70 -7.04
C ASP A 43 -20.42 1.79 -5.69
N GLU A 44 -20.68 0.63 -5.07
CA GLU A 44 -21.29 0.53 -3.74
C GLU A 44 -20.23 0.13 -2.71
N THR A 45 -20.36 0.61 -1.48
CA THR A 45 -19.43 0.25 -0.40
C THR A 45 -19.46 -1.26 -0.14
N VAL A 46 -18.30 -1.90 -0.29
CA VAL A 46 -18.10 -3.32 0.00
C VAL A 46 -17.53 -3.48 1.40
N THR A 47 -18.01 -4.46 2.15
CA THR A 47 -17.40 -4.86 3.43
C THR A 47 -16.65 -6.15 3.24
N LEU A 48 -15.34 -6.12 3.51
CA LEU A 48 -14.49 -7.31 3.49
C LEU A 48 -14.32 -7.85 4.90
N ASN A 49 -14.53 -9.16 5.06
CA ASN A 49 -14.26 -9.88 6.30
C ASN A 49 -12.79 -10.29 6.33
N VAL A 50 -12.07 -9.74 7.29
CA VAL A 50 -10.64 -9.98 7.47
C VAL A 50 -10.43 -10.89 8.66
N PHE A 51 -10.09 -12.15 8.42
CA PHE A 51 -9.62 -13.04 9.49
C PHE A 51 -8.16 -12.68 9.80
N ASP A 52 -7.90 -12.23 11.00
CA ASP A 52 -6.60 -11.69 11.41
C ASP A 52 -6.13 -12.33 12.71
N GLN A 53 -5.13 -13.22 12.59
CA GLN A 53 -4.52 -13.91 13.72
C GLN A 53 -3.77 -12.96 14.67
N LEU A 54 -3.43 -11.77 14.23
CA LEU A 54 -2.68 -10.79 15.02
C LEU A 54 -3.60 -9.74 15.67
N ALA A 55 -4.88 -9.73 15.31
CA ALA A 55 -5.82 -8.76 15.83
C ALA A 55 -6.17 -9.02 17.30
N ASN A 56 -6.26 -7.94 18.06
CA ASN A 56 -6.69 -7.94 19.46
C ASN A 56 -8.06 -7.28 19.67
N TYR A 57 -8.81 -7.07 18.59
CA TYR A 57 -10.17 -6.53 18.61
C TYR A 57 -11.00 -7.17 17.50
N SER A 58 -12.32 -7.01 17.59
CA SER A 58 -13.28 -7.52 16.62
C SER A 58 -14.20 -6.39 16.15
N GLY A 59 -14.61 -6.41 14.89
CA GLY A 59 -15.56 -5.49 14.30
C GLY A 59 -14.97 -4.57 13.24
N GLU A 60 -15.71 -3.51 12.86
CA GLU A 60 -15.30 -2.59 11.80
C GLU A 60 -13.99 -1.87 12.14
N GLN A 61 -13.06 -1.87 11.19
CA GLN A 61 -11.83 -1.08 11.27
C GLN A 61 -12.19 0.41 11.18
N ILE A 62 -12.01 1.13 12.27
CA ILE A 62 -12.28 2.55 12.39
C ILE A 62 -10.98 3.38 12.44
N GLY A 63 -11.14 4.68 12.63
CA GLY A 63 -10.00 5.61 12.70
C GLY A 63 -9.46 5.96 11.32
N TRP A 64 -8.26 6.54 11.28
CA TRP A 64 -7.68 7.07 10.03
C TRP A 64 -7.53 6.02 8.93
N PHE A 65 -7.14 4.79 9.29
CA PHE A 65 -6.94 3.73 8.31
C PHE A 65 -8.27 3.28 7.70
N GLY A 66 -9.30 3.03 8.54
CA GLY A 66 -10.64 2.71 8.03
C GLY A 66 -11.23 3.82 7.16
N GLN A 67 -10.96 5.08 7.49
CA GLN A 67 -11.38 6.21 6.67
C GLN A 67 -10.66 6.23 5.31
N VAL A 68 -9.35 5.98 5.27
CA VAL A 68 -8.61 5.88 4.01
C VAL A 68 -9.13 4.74 3.14
N MET A 69 -9.41 3.56 3.73
CA MET A 69 -9.97 2.43 3.00
C MET A 69 -11.33 2.79 2.39
N LEU A 70 -12.19 3.45 3.15
CA LEU A 70 -13.50 3.88 2.65
C LEU A 70 -13.39 4.97 1.57
N GLU A 71 -12.57 6.00 1.77
CA GLU A 71 -12.47 7.14 0.84
C GLU A 71 -11.74 6.80 -0.46
N LYS A 72 -10.73 5.92 -0.40
CA LYS A 72 -9.90 5.59 -1.56
C LYS A 72 -10.38 4.38 -2.34
N PHE A 73 -10.95 3.40 -1.65
CA PHE A 73 -11.29 2.11 -2.24
C PHE A 73 -12.77 1.76 -2.15
N ASN A 74 -13.57 2.60 -1.49
CA ASN A 74 -14.98 2.35 -1.17
C ASN A 74 -15.19 1.01 -0.43
N VAL A 75 -14.26 0.67 0.46
CA VAL A 75 -14.22 -0.60 1.20
C VAL A 75 -14.22 -0.34 2.70
N LYS A 76 -14.97 -1.16 3.42
CA LYS A 76 -14.91 -1.32 4.88
C LYS A 76 -14.26 -2.64 5.22
N LEU A 77 -13.48 -2.68 6.30
CA LEU A 77 -12.89 -3.91 6.81
C LEU A 77 -13.57 -4.31 8.11
N ASN A 78 -14.07 -5.54 8.16
CA ASN A 78 -14.61 -6.14 9.37
C ASN A 78 -13.59 -7.15 9.91
N ILE A 79 -12.96 -6.83 11.03
CA ILE A 79 -11.88 -7.62 11.60
C ILE A 79 -12.46 -8.74 12.46
N ILE A 80 -11.98 -9.96 12.21
CA ILE A 80 -12.34 -11.18 12.93
C ILE A 80 -11.04 -11.74 13.51
N PRO A 81 -10.80 -11.56 14.82
CA PRO A 81 -9.58 -12.08 15.45
C PRO A 81 -9.64 -13.60 15.57
N ASP A 82 -8.48 -14.22 15.60
CA ASP A 82 -8.36 -15.62 15.99
C ASP A 82 -8.50 -15.77 17.51
N SER A 83 -9.53 -16.45 17.94
CA SER A 83 -9.82 -16.71 19.34
C SER A 83 -10.55 -18.03 19.50
N ASP A 84 -10.20 -18.81 20.51
CA ASP A 84 -10.93 -19.98 20.98
C ASP A 84 -11.38 -20.98 19.89
N GLY A 85 -10.48 -21.33 18.95
CA GLY A 85 -10.76 -22.30 17.89
C GLY A 85 -11.49 -21.70 16.69
N THR A 86 -11.42 -20.37 16.51
CA THR A 86 -12.00 -19.69 15.34
C THR A 86 -11.36 -20.17 14.05
N TYR A 87 -10.04 -20.37 14.04
CA TYR A 87 -9.32 -20.88 12.88
C TYR A 87 -9.84 -22.26 12.45
N GLU A 88 -9.90 -23.22 13.37
CA GLU A 88 -10.33 -24.57 13.07
C GLU A 88 -11.76 -24.60 12.54
N THR A 89 -12.65 -23.83 13.16
CA THR A 89 -14.05 -23.73 12.71
C THR A 89 -14.15 -23.17 11.30
N ARG A 90 -13.36 -22.15 10.97
CA ARG A 90 -13.31 -21.56 9.64
C ARG A 90 -12.72 -22.49 8.61
N MET A 91 -11.66 -23.19 8.96
CA MET A 91 -11.03 -24.21 8.10
C MET A 91 -11.97 -25.39 7.82
N GLU A 92 -12.82 -25.77 8.79
CA GLU A 92 -13.83 -26.83 8.63
C GLU A 92 -15.00 -26.36 7.77
N SER A 93 -15.42 -25.11 7.91
CA SER A 93 -16.50 -24.53 7.12
C SER A 93 -16.10 -24.17 5.69
N GLY A 94 -14.80 -24.06 5.40
CA GLY A 94 -14.28 -23.59 4.12
C GLY A 94 -14.40 -22.07 3.93
N ASP A 95 -14.61 -21.32 5.01
CA ASP A 95 -14.78 -19.86 4.98
C ASP A 95 -13.76 -19.17 5.90
N LEU A 96 -12.61 -18.80 5.32
CA LEU A 96 -11.60 -18.02 6.00
C LEU A 96 -11.87 -16.50 5.95
N GLY A 97 -12.91 -16.07 5.26
CA GLY A 97 -13.20 -14.68 4.99
C GLY A 97 -12.64 -14.22 3.63
N ASP A 98 -12.74 -12.93 3.36
CA ASP A 98 -12.30 -12.32 2.09
C ASP A 98 -10.78 -12.08 2.08
N LEU A 99 -10.20 -11.79 3.24
CA LEU A 99 -8.76 -11.62 3.47
C LEU A 99 -8.32 -12.39 4.70
N VAL A 100 -7.10 -12.92 4.66
CA VAL A 100 -6.50 -13.61 5.79
C VAL A 100 -5.15 -12.99 6.13
N ILE A 101 -4.95 -12.63 7.39
CA ILE A 101 -3.67 -12.17 7.94
C ILE A 101 -3.14 -13.24 8.86
N TRP A 102 -2.08 -13.90 8.42
CA TRP A 102 -1.42 -14.97 9.17
C TRP A 102 -0.39 -14.41 10.13
N GLY A 103 -0.25 -15.01 11.30
CA GLY A 103 0.81 -14.70 12.25
C GLY A 103 2.20 -15.15 11.78
N ASN A 104 2.25 -16.18 10.93
CA ASN A 104 3.45 -16.74 10.31
C ASN A 104 3.05 -17.60 9.10
N ASP A 105 4.04 -18.10 8.37
CA ASP A 105 3.90 -19.01 7.23
C ASP A 105 4.00 -20.50 7.63
N GLY A 106 3.53 -20.84 8.82
CA GLY A 106 3.59 -22.17 9.40
C GLY A 106 2.47 -23.12 8.95
N ASP A 107 2.21 -24.14 9.77
CA ASP A 107 1.34 -25.27 9.43
C ASP A 107 -0.08 -24.85 9.06
N GLU A 108 -0.65 -23.86 9.73
CA GLU A 108 -2.01 -23.39 9.46
C GLU A 108 -2.13 -22.76 8.08
N TYR A 109 -1.17 -21.89 7.73
CA TYR A 109 -1.09 -21.31 6.39
C TYR A 109 -0.92 -22.41 5.34
N LEU A 110 -0.01 -23.36 5.56
CA LEU A 110 0.24 -24.47 4.64
C LEU A 110 -1.00 -25.35 4.45
N GLN A 111 -1.75 -25.62 5.51
CA GLN A 111 -3.01 -26.36 5.41
C GLN A 111 -4.05 -25.61 4.56
N ALA A 112 -4.13 -24.28 4.66
CA ALA A 112 -5.04 -23.51 3.84
C ALA A 112 -4.65 -23.53 2.35
N VAL A 113 -3.35 -23.49 2.05
CA VAL A 113 -2.80 -23.68 0.69
C VAL A 113 -3.16 -25.06 0.16
N ASP A 114 -2.82 -26.12 0.92
CA ASP A 114 -3.03 -27.53 0.51
C ASP A 114 -4.52 -27.86 0.27
N LYS A 115 -5.41 -27.19 0.99
CA LYS A 115 -6.86 -27.34 0.80
C LYS A 115 -7.45 -26.47 -0.33
N GLY A 116 -6.61 -25.66 -1.00
CA GLY A 116 -7.07 -24.78 -2.05
C GLY A 116 -8.01 -23.67 -1.57
N MET A 117 -7.82 -23.20 -0.31
CA MET A 117 -8.66 -22.17 0.29
C MET A 117 -8.16 -20.75 0.01
N LEU A 118 -6.99 -20.62 -0.57
CA LEU A 118 -6.39 -19.35 -0.93
C LEU A 118 -6.46 -19.15 -2.45
N PHE A 119 -6.70 -17.92 -2.83
CA PHE A 119 -6.74 -17.54 -4.23
C PHE A 119 -5.32 -17.51 -4.82
N ASP A 120 -5.11 -18.10 -6.00
CA ASP A 120 -3.83 -18.03 -6.71
C ASP A 120 -3.78 -16.77 -7.59
N TRP A 121 -2.93 -15.83 -7.20
CA TRP A 121 -2.72 -14.58 -7.93
C TRP A 121 -2.02 -14.75 -9.28
N ASN A 122 -1.48 -15.94 -9.57
CA ASN A 122 -0.83 -16.23 -10.85
C ASN A 122 -1.82 -16.77 -11.89
N GLU A 123 -3.05 -17.12 -11.49
CA GLU A 123 -4.06 -17.56 -12.45
C GLU A 123 -4.57 -16.37 -13.28
N ASP A 124 -4.81 -16.64 -14.56
CA ASP A 124 -5.47 -15.72 -15.50
C ASP A 124 -4.89 -14.28 -15.57
N ASP A 125 -3.58 -14.11 -15.33
CA ASP A 125 -2.91 -12.81 -15.33
C ASP A 125 -3.47 -11.77 -14.31
N ILE A 126 -4.22 -12.22 -13.32
CA ILE A 126 -4.92 -11.36 -12.35
C ILE A 126 -3.99 -10.40 -11.64
N LEU A 127 -2.79 -10.85 -11.24
CA LEU A 127 -1.84 -9.98 -10.59
C LEU A 127 -1.39 -8.83 -11.51
N SER A 128 -1.20 -9.10 -12.79
CA SER A 128 -0.79 -8.09 -13.78
C SER A 128 -1.92 -7.11 -14.09
N GLU A 129 -3.17 -7.59 -14.05
CA GLU A 129 -4.35 -6.79 -14.35
C GLU A 129 -4.75 -5.90 -13.17
N TYR A 130 -4.84 -6.47 -11.96
CA TYR A 130 -5.36 -5.76 -10.78
C TYR A 130 -4.30 -5.30 -9.80
N GLY A 131 -3.07 -5.80 -9.92
CA GLY A 131 -1.94 -5.43 -9.07
C GLY A 131 -0.69 -5.07 -9.87
N PRO A 132 -0.75 -4.23 -10.93
CA PRO A 132 0.40 -3.96 -11.80
C PRO A 132 1.60 -3.39 -11.03
N TYR A 133 1.37 -2.56 -10.02
CA TYR A 133 2.44 -2.04 -9.19
C TYR A 133 3.16 -3.16 -8.40
N ILE A 134 2.42 -4.13 -7.86
CA ILE A 134 2.99 -5.29 -7.17
C ILE A 134 3.78 -6.14 -8.16
N ALA A 135 3.20 -6.42 -9.34
CA ALA A 135 3.83 -7.20 -10.38
C ALA A 135 5.17 -6.58 -10.85
N GLU A 136 5.25 -5.24 -10.95
CA GLU A 136 6.44 -4.54 -11.43
C GLU A 136 7.48 -4.32 -10.34
N HIS A 137 7.07 -3.90 -9.12
CA HIS A 137 7.98 -3.37 -8.11
C HIS A 137 8.26 -4.33 -6.95
N MET A 138 7.51 -5.44 -6.81
CA MET A 138 7.63 -6.34 -5.67
C MET A 138 8.13 -7.74 -6.04
N GLN A 139 8.90 -7.88 -7.09
CA GLN A 139 9.42 -9.17 -7.59
C GLN A 139 10.06 -10.04 -6.49
N PRO A 140 10.93 -9.52 -5.59
CA PRO A 140 11.52 -10.35 -4.55
C PRO A 140 10.49 -10.93 -3.57
N ALA A 141 9.38 -10.21 -3.34
CA ALA A 141 8.31 -10.71 -2.49
C ALA A 141 7.47 -11.77 -3.23
N LEU A 142 7.21 -11.58 -4.50
CA LEU A 142 6.51 -12.55 -5.35
C LEU A 142 7.29 -13.85 -5.43
N GLU A 143 8.59 -13.81 -5.77
CA GLU A 143 9.46 -14.99 -5.84
C GLU A 143 9.48 -15.77 -4.51
N LYS A 144 9.56 -15.05 -3.38
CA LYS A 144 9.57 -15.68 -2.06
C LYS A 144 8.26 -16.38 -1.71
N ASN A 145 7.12 -15.83 -2.16
CA ASN A 145 5.80 -16.32 -1.81
C ASN A 145 5.20 -17.24 -2.89
N THR A 146 5.82 -17.34 -4.06
CA THR A 146 5.44 -18.34 -5.08
C THR A 146 5.84 -19.73 -4.59
N ARG A 147 4.87 -20.63 -4.53
CA ARG A 147 5.10 -22.03 -4.20
C ARG A 147 4.97 -22.85 -5.47
N SER A 148 5.96 -23.71 -5.74
CA SER A 148 5.84 -24.72 -6.79
C SER A 148 5.03 -25.88 -6.25
N GLU A 149 4.08 -26.36 -7.04
CA GLU A 149 3.40 -27.65 -6.79
C GLU A 149 4.39 -28.81 -6.61
#